data_9861217cc12f11af78be6a9f58eb915d
#
_entry.id   9861217cc12f11af78be6a9f58eb915d
#
_cell.length_a   1.000
_cell.length_b   1.000
_cell.length_c   1.000
_cell.angle_alpha   90.00
_cell.angle_beta   90.00
_cell.angle_gamma   90.00
#
_symmetry.space_group_name_H-M   'P 1'
#
loop_
_entity.id
_entity.type
_entity.pdbx_description
1 polymer ?
#
loop_
_entity_poly.entity_id
_entity_poly.type
_entity_poly.pdbx_seq_one_letter_code
_entity_poly.pdbx_strand_id
1 'polypeptide(L)'
;SIDLFNSIPNITNLNNVLRYSKDDGNSWVNIELDTGSYELSAISNEIQRLMANNGDYDQNADNPYFITITANLSELKSIVHISNENYKIDFSVPNSIGSVLGFTNEIIGKGYNESPNIINIIQVNSILVNLDIISGSYVNGSASPTIYSFYPNVSPGYKIVERPSPSLVFYPVSRNEINSMRVWLTDQNNDSIDLRGEQITVRICIREVKNVKRDIVRAIKTLKQDEVL
;
A
#
# COMPACT_ATOMS: atom_id res chain seq x y z
N SER A 1 -8.04 15.55 9.77
CA SER A 1 -8.23 15.04 8.40
C SER A 1 -6.90 14.81 7.71
N ILE A 2 -6.90 13.95 6.73
CA ILE A 2 -5.75 13.65 5.89
C ILE A 2 -6.18 13.63 4.43
N ASP A 3 -5.40 14.25 3.56
CA ASP A 3 -5.60 14.24 2.12
C ASP A 3 -4.30 13.83 1.44
N LEU A 4 -4.34 12.80 0.58
CA LEU A 4 -3.21 12.33 -0.22
C LEU A 4 -3.71 11.65 -1.50
N PHE A 5 -2.84 11.48 -2.50
CA PHE A 5 -3.15 10.64 -3.66
C PHE A 5 -2.78 9.18 -3.37
N ASN A 6 -3.60 8.25 -3.88
CA ASN A 6 -3.26 6.83 -3.87
C ASN A 6 -2.23 6.55 -4.98
N SER A 7 -0.99 6.96 -4.72
CA SER A 7 0.17 6.73 -5.60
C SER A 7 1.06 5.59 -5.10
N ILE A 8 0.59 4.85 -4.08
CA ILE A 8 1.34 3.79 -3.41
C ILE A 8 1.62 2.67 -4.41
N PRO A 9 2.89 2.36 -4.71
CA PRO A 9 3.21 1.33 -5.69
C PRO A 9 2.92 -0.07 -5.14
N ASN A 10 2.33 -0.93 -5.97
CA ASN A 10 2.24 -2.36 -5.73
C ASN A 10 3.21 -3.16 -6.62
N ILE A 11 3.73 -2.54 -7.68
CA ILE A 11 4.84 -3.06 -8.46
C ILE A 11 6.07 -2.21 -8.16
N THR A 12 7.14 -2.86 -7.73
CA THR A 12 8.43 -2.25 -7.38
C THR A 12 9.55 -3.13 -7.98
N ASN A 13 10.78 -2.67 -7.93
CA ASN A 13 11.94 -3.47 -8.36
C ASN A 13 12.16 -4.78 -7.56
N LEU A 14 11.33 -5.06 -6.55
CA LEU A 14 11.37 -6.32 -5.81
C LEU A 14 10.37 -7.37 -6.35
N ASN A 15 9.45 -6.98 -7.26
CA ASN A 15 8.39 -7.85 -7.77
C ASN A 15 7.93 -7.50 -9.19
N ASN A 16 8.79 -6.94 -10.03
CA ASN A 16 8.43 -6.40 -11.34
C ASN A 16 8.89 -7.25 -12.54
N VAL A 17 9.51 -8.40 -12.31
CA VAL A 17 10.06 -9.22 -13.39
C VAL A 17 9.05 -10.26 -13.84
N LEU A 18 8.77 -10.32 -15.13
CA LEU A 18 8.15 -11.47 -15.79
C LEU A 18 9.19 -12.14 -16.68
N ARG A 19 9.44 -13.42 -16.46
CA ARG A 19 10.29 -14.27 -17.31
C ARG A 19 9.43 -15.19 -18.15
N TYR A 20 9.59 -15.14 -19.47
CA TYR A 20 8.88 -16.02 -20.38
C TYR A 20 9.81 -16.66 -21.41
N SER A 21 9.37 -17.77 -21.97
CA SER A 21 9.99 -18.45 -23.10
C SER A 21 9.02 -18.49 -24.27
N LYS A 22 9.54 -18.54 -25.50
CA LYS A 22 8.80 -18.71 -26.75
C LYS A 22 9.24 -19.92 -27.56
N ASP A 23 10.06 -20.78 -26.97
CA ASP A 23 10.66 -21.96 -27.58
C ASP A 23 10.65 -23.17 -26.63
N ASP A 24 9.54 -23.34 -25.93
CA ASP A 24 9.28 -24.44 -24.99
C ASP A 24 10.26 -24.52 -23.81
N GLY A 25 10.88 -23.41 -23.43
CA GLY A 25 11.80 -23.30 -22.29
C GLY A 25 13.26 -23.47 -22.67
N ASN A 26 13.62 -23.53 -23.96
CA ASN A 26 15.03 -23.60 -24.39
C ASN A 26 15.76 -22.26 -24.23
N SER A 27 15.06 -21.15 -24.42
CA SER A 27 15.56 -19.80 -24.13
C SER A 27 14.54 -18.98 -23.33
N TRP A 28 15.03 -18.00 -22.58
CA TRP A 28 14.21 -17.21 -21.68
C TRP A 28 14.45 -15.71 -21.88
N VAL A 29 13.37 -14.95 -21.85
CA VAL A 29 13.37 -13.49 -21.93
C VAL A 29 12.81 -12.93 -20.64
N ASN A 30 13.48 -11.93 -20.07
CA ASN A 30 12.96 -11.17 -18.95
C ASN A 30 12.41 -9.84 -19.45
N ILE A 31 11.21 -9.48 -18.98
CA ILE A 31 10.65 -8.14 -19.10
C ILE A 31 10.44 -7.58 -17.70
N GLU A 32 10.63 -6.27 -17.55
CA GLU A 32 10.51 -5.57 -16.28
C GLU A 32 9.43 -4.51 -16.42
N LEU A 33 8.43 -4.56 -15.52
CA LEU A 33 7.42 -3.54 -15.43
C LEU A 33 7.99 -2.32 -14.67
N ASP A 34 7.59 -1.13 -15.06
CA ASP A 34 7.94 0.07 -14.32
C ASP A 34 7.30 0.08 -12.92
N THR A 35 8.02 0.63 -11.94
CA THR A 35 7.48 0.82 -10.59
C THR A 35 6.21 1.68 -10.65
N GLY A 36 5.12 1.17 -10.11
CA GLY A 36 3.82 1.85 -10.18
C GLY A 36 2.71 1.19 -9.39
N SER A 37 1.56 1.85 -9.45
CA SER A 37 0.31 1.35 -8.87
C SER A 37 -0.56 0.81 -10.00
N TYR A 38 -0.74 -0.48 -10.04
CA TYR A 38 -1.42 -1.18 -11.13
C TYR A 38 -2.67 -1.91 -10.63
N GLU A 39 -3.73 -1.84 -11.42
CA GLU A 39 -4.80 -2.83 -11.37
C GLU A 39 -4.39 -4.07 -12.18
N LEU A 40 -5.05 -5.20 -11.99
CA LEU A 40 -4.69 -6.45 -12.66
C LEU A 40 -4.75 -6.32 -14.19
N SER A 41 -5.75 -5.62 -14.71
CA SER A 41 -5.90 -5.34 -16.14
C SER A 41 -4.74 -4.47 -16.67
N ALA A 42 -4.27 -3.51 -15.87
CA ALA A 42 -3.13 -2.67 -16.22
C ALA A 42 -1.82 -3.49 -16.26
N ILE A 43 -1.64 -4.43 -15.31
CA ILE A 43 -0.51 -5.39 -15.36
C ILE A 43 -0.54 -6.21 -16.64
N SER A 44 -1.72 -6.76 -17.00
CA SER A 44 -1.87 -7.54 -18.24
C SER A 44 -1.51 -6.72 -19.47
N ASN A 45 -2.04 -5.50 -19.58
CA ASN A 45 -1.77 -4.59 -20.70
C ASN A 45 -0.30 -4.20 -20.80
N GLU A 46 0.36 -3.96 -19.67
CA GLU A 46 1.78 -3.58 -19.65
C GLU A 46 2.67 -4.75 -20.09
N ILE A 47 2.39 -5.97 -19.61
CA ILE A 47 3.08 -7.19 -20.07
C ILE A 47 2.92 -7.35 -21.58
N GLN A 48 1.70 -7.21 -22.10
CA GLN A 48 1.41 -7.30 -23.53
C GLN A 48 2.16 -6.24 -24.33
N ARG A 49 2.20 -5.01 -23.85
CA ARG A 49 2.96 -3.92 -24.48
C ARG A 49 4.46 -4.23 -24.52
N LEU A 50 5.03 -4.72 -23.42
CA LEU A 50 6.46 -5.06 -23.36
C LEU A 50 6.80 -6.24 -24.26
N MET A 51 5.95 -7.26 -24.32
CA MET A 51 6.11 -8.40 -25.22
C MET A 51 6.00 -7.97 -26.68
N ALA A 52 5.04 -7.11 -27.03
CA ALA A 52 4.89 -6.57 -28.37
C ALA A 52 6.11 -5.76 -28.83
N ASN A 53 6.73 -4.98 -27.92
CA ASN A 53 7.98 -4.27 -28.20
C ASN A 53 9.15 -5.23 -28.52
N ASN A 54 9.11 -6.45 -27.99
CA ASN A 54 10.07 -7.51 -28.31
C ASN A 54 9.69 -8.29 -29.60
N GLY A 55 8.60 -7.90 -30.27
CA GLY A 55 8.10 -8.59 -31.46
C GLY A 55 7.31 -9.89 -31.15
N ASP A 56 6.97 -10.12 -29.89
CA ASP A 56 6.27 -11.33 -29.43
C ASP A 56 4.75 -11.11 -29.41
N TYR A 57 4.15 -10.99 -30.59
CA TYR A 57 2.70 -10.88 -30.79
C TYR A 57 2.33 -11.39 -32.19
N ASP A 58 1.09 -11.78 -32.39
CA ASP A 58 0.56 -12.27 -33.69
C ASP A 58 -0.39 -11.24 -34.31
N GLN A 59 0.08 -10.53 -35.32
CA GLN A 59 -0.71 -9.49 -36.03
C GLN A 59 -1.94 -10.03 -36.76
N ASN A 60 -1.98 -11.34 -37.04
CA ASN A 60 -3.03 -11.95 -37.83
C ASN A 60 -4.11 -12.65 -36.98
N ALA A 61 -3.93 -12.69 -35.66
CA ALA A 61 -4.90 -13.30 -34.75
C ALA A 61 -5.92 -12.25 -34.25
N ASP A 62 -7.15 -12.68 -33.96
CA ASP A 62 -8.18 -11.86 -33.33
C ASP A 62 -7.72 -11.34 -31.97
N ASN A 63 -6.96 -12.13 -31.22
CA ASN A 63 -6.22 -11.70 -30.05
C ASN A 63 -4.73 -11.80 -30.35
N PRO A 64 -4.04 -10.67 -30.57
CA PRO A 64 -2.64 -10.67 -30.96
C PRO A 64 -1.67 -11.09 -29.86
N TYR A 65 -2.13 -11.19 -28.62
CA TYR A 65 -1.27 -11.41 -27.46
C TYR A 65 -1.24 -12.88 -27.02
N PHE A 66 -0.05 -13.41 -26.83
CA PHE A 66 0.14 -14.81 -26.39
C PHE A 66 -0.13 -15.01 -24.90
N ILE A 67 -0.04 -13.95 -24.09
CA ILE A 67 -0.27 -13.96 -22.66
C ILE A 67 -1.34 -12.93 -22.30
N THR A 68 -2.36 -13.37 -21.56
CA THR A 68 -3.44 -12.54 -21.04
C THR A 68 -3.67 -12.88 -19.58
N ILE A 69 -3.80 -11.86 -18.72
CA ILE A 69 -4.05 -12.04 -17.30
C ILE A 69 -5.44 -11.48 -16.97
N THR A 70 -6.26 -12.29 -16.31
CA THR A 70 -7.61 -11.95 -15.89
C THR A 70 -7.84 -12.31 -14.43
N ALA A 71 -8.93 -11.81 -13.83
CA ALA A 71 -9.31 -12.11 -12.47
C ALA A 71 -10.36 -13.20 -12.38
N ASN A 72 -10.18 -14.16 -11.48
CA ASN A 72 -11.25 -14.95 -10.90
C ASN A 72 -11.74 -14.23 -9.64
N LEU A 73 -12.80 -13.43 -9.77
CA LEU A 73 -13.33 -12.59 -8.68
C LEU A 73 -13.96 -13.41 -7.56
N SER A 74 -14.44 -14.62 -7.82
CA SER A 74 -15.06 -15.47 -6.81
C SER A 74 -14.05 -16.08 -5.84
N GLU A 75 -12.83 -16.33 -6.32
CA GLU A 75 -11.75 -16.91 -5.52
C GLU A 75 -10.64 -15.93 -5.18
N LEU A 76 -10.75 -14.68 -5.68
CA LEU A 76 -9.73 -13.64 -5.54
C LEU A 76 -8.37 -14.05 -6.09
N LYS A 77 -8.37 -14.81 -7.18
CA LYS A 77 -7.18 -15.32 -7.84
C LYS A 77 -6.96 -14.68 -9.20
N SER A 78 -5.73 -14.78 -9.72
CA SER A 78 -5.46 -14.47 -11.11
C SER A 78 -5.52 -15.72 -11.99
N ILE A 79 -5.89 -15.52 -13.25
CA ILE A 79 -5.83 -16.53 -14.30
C ILE A 79 -4.89 -16.01 -15.38
N VAL A 80 -3.82 -16.74 -15.63
CA VAL A 80 -2.89 -16.49 -16.74
C VAL A 80 -3.24 -17.42 -17.88
N HIS A 81 -3.74 -16.87 -18.98
CA HIS A 81 -4.00 -17.60 -20.20
C HIS A 81 -2.81 -17.48 -21.15
N ILE A 82 -2.25 -18.61 -21.55
CA ILE A 82 -1.19 -18.73 -22.56
C ILE A 82 -1.77 -19.43 -23.78
N SER A 83 -1.86 -18.72 -24.92
CA SER A 83 -2.54 -19.21 -26.12
C SER A 83 -1.67 -20.15 -26.97
N ASN A 84 -0.35 -20.00 -26.95
CA ASN A 84 0.59 -20.72 -27.79
C ASN A 84 1.36 -21.79 -26.98
N GLU A 85 1.52 -22.99 -27.55
CA GLU A 85 2.15 -24.16 -26.91
C GLU A 85 3.65 -23.99 -26.64
N ASN A 86 4.33 -23.16 -27.43
CA ASN A 86 5.76 -22.89 -27.24
C ASN A 86 6.04 -21.85 -26.14
N TYR A 87 4.98 -21.18 -25.64
CA TYR A 87 5.15 -20.16 -24.62
C TYR A 87 5.05 -20.75 -23.22
N LYS A 88 5.98 -20.34 -22.35
CA LYS A 88 5.99 -20.68 -20.93
C LYS A 88 6.32 -19.44 -20.11
N ILE A 89 5.85 -19.41 -18.88
CA ILE A 89 6.22 -18.37 -17.88
C ILE A 89 6.89 -19.07 -16.71
N ASP A 90 8.00 -18.49 -16.25
CA ASP A 90 8.75 -18.96 -15.09
C ASP A 90 8.66 -17.91 -13.96
N PHE A 91 7.94 -18.25 -12.92
CA PHE A 91 7.78 -17.43 -11.71
C PHE A 91 8.85 -17.69 -10.65
N SER A 92 9.81 -18.59 -10.88
CA SER A 92 10.86 -18.93 -9.90
C SER A 92 12.04 -17.96 -9.87
N VAL A 93 12.03 -16.95 -10.74
CA VAL A 93 13.11 -15.94 -10.81
C VAL A 93 13.06 -14.94 -9.66
N PRO A 94 14.20 -14.35 -9.28
CA PRO A 94 14.23 -13.24 -8.33
C PRO A 94 13.36 -12.07 -8.82
N ASN A 95 12.71 -11.38 -7.88
CA ASN A 95 11.83 -10.24 -8.15
C ASN A 95 10.67 -10.55 -9.11
N SER A 96 10.24 -11.81 -9.14
CA SER A 96 9.13 -12.25 -9.99
C SER A 96 7.82 -11.56 -9.62
N ILE A 97 7.05 -11.14 -10.64
CA ILE A 97 5.68 -10.65 -10.50
C ILE A 97 4.71 -11.75 -10.00
N GLY A 98 5.14 -13.00 -9.98
CA GLY A 98 4.36 -14.13 -9.49
C GLY A 98 3.79 -13.89 -8.10
N SER A 99 4.55 -13.29 -7.19
CA SER A 99 4.10 -12.97 -5.83
C SER A 99 2.90 -12.02 -5.78
N VAL A 100 2.79 -11.09 -6.75
CA VAL A 100 1.66 -10.17 -6.89
C VAL A 100 0.46 -10.89 -7.49
N LEU A 101 0.69 -11.77 -8.47
CA LEU A 101 -0.34 -12.52 -9.18
C LEU A 101 -0.85 -13.74 -8.41
N GLY A 102 -0.24 -14.10 -7.26
CA GLY A 102 -0.60 -15.26 -6.45
C GLY A 102 0.06 -16.56 -6.89
N PHE A 103 1.04 -16.51 -7.82
CA PHE A 103 1.86 -17.66 -8.21
C PHE A 103 3.06 -17.83 -7.29
N THR A 104 3.50 -19.08 -7.15
CA THR A 104 4.72 -19.46 -6.43
C THR A 104 5.86 -19.71 -7.42
N ASN A 105 6.95 -20.32 -6.95
CA ASN A 105 8.10 -20.65 -7.77
C ASN A 105 7.78 -21.84 -8.70
N GLU A 106 7.09 -21.57 -9.80
CA GLU A 106 6.61 -22.57 -10.74
C GLU A 106 6.74 -22.10 -12.19
N ILE A 107 6.76 -23.06 -13.10
CA ILE A 107 6.70 -22.80 -14.54
C ILE A 107 5.33 -23.21 -15.03
N ILE A 108 4.64 -22.31 -15.72
CA ILE A 108 3.33 -22.56 -16.34
C ILE A 108 3.43 -22.54 -17.87
N GLY A 109 2.56 -23.25 -18.53
CA GLY A 109 2.52 -23.36 -20.00
C GLY A 109 1.13 -23.10 -20.57
N LYS A 110 0.93 -23.51 -21.84
CA LYS A 110 -0.32 -23.30 -22.60
C LYS A 110 -1.57 -23.67 -21.80
N GLY A 111 -2.58 -22.80 -21.88
CA GLY A 111 -3.90 -22.98 -21.28
C GLY A 111 -4.23 -21.89 -20.27
N TYR A 112 -5.29 -22.16 -19.52
CA TYR A 112 -5.73 -21.31 -18.42
C TYR A 112 -5.09 -21.81 -17.11
N ASN A 113 -4.16 -21.02 -16.57
CA ASN A 113 -3.44 -21.32 -15.35
C ASN A 113 -3.97 -20.42 -14.24
N GLU A 114 -4.68 -20.99 -13.29
CA GLU A 114 -5.16 -20.26 -12.11
C GLU A 114 -4.08 -20.23 -11.03
N SER A 115 -3.92 -19.09 -10.39
CA SER A 115 -2.91 -18.94 -9.33
C SER A 115 -3.25 -19.82 -8.12
N PRO A 116 -2.27 -20.48 -7.48
CA PRO A 116 -2.52 -21.31 -6.30
C PRO A 116 -2.95 -20.47 -5.10
N ASN A 117 -2.50 -19.21 -5.02
CA ASN A 117 -2.79 -18.30 -3.91
C ASN A 117 -3.67 -17.13 -4.36
N ILE A 118 -4.23 -16.44 -3.39
CA ILE A 118 -4.95 -15.18 -3.58
C ILE A 118 -3.99 -14.13 -4.16
N ILE A 119 -4.49 -13.32 -5.08
CA ILE A 119 -3.76 -12.19 -5.67
C ILE A 119 -3.41 -11.16 -4.60
N ASN A 120 -2.18 -10.65 -4.65
CA ASN A 120 -1.66 -9.66 -3.70
C ASN A 120 -1.44 -8.29 -4.37
N ILE A 121 -2.49 -7.73 -4.94
CA ILE A 121 -2.45 -6.39 -5.56
C ILE A 121 -2.50 -5.28 -4.51
N ILE A 122 -3.22 -5.49 -3.39
CA ILE A 122 -3.32 -4.54 -2.30
C ILE A 122 -2.25 -4.88 -1.25
N GLN A 123 -1.05 -4.37 -1.43
CA GLN A 123 0.06 -4.62 -0.50
C GLN A 123 -0.03 -3.78 0.77
N VAL A 124 -0.55 -2.56 0.67
CA VAL A 124 -0.78 -1.67 1.81
C VAL A 124 -2.26 -1.74 2.20
N ASN A 125 -2.54 -2.50 3.26
CA ASN A 125 -3.90 -2.69 3.77
C ASN A 125 -4.32 -1.60 4.76
N SER A 126 -3.37 -1.00 5.45
CA SER A 126 -3.61 0.06 6.42
C SER A 126 -2.48 1.08 6.37
N ILE A 127 -2.86 2.34 6.39
CA ILE A 127 -1.94 3.47 6.47
C ILE A 127 -1.99 4.00 7.90
N LEU A 128 -0.86 3.96 8.58
CA LEU A 128 -0.68 4.48 9.92
C LEU A 128 -0.11 5.89 9.86
N VAL A 129 -0.78 6.83 10.49
CA VAL A 129 -0.34 8.23 10.60
C VAL A 129 0.40 8.37 11.92
N ASN A 130 1.69 8.62 11.84
CA ASN A 130 2.58 8.73 12.99
C ASN A 130 2.93 10.19 13.29
N LEU A 131 3.08 10.51 14.57
CA LEU A 131 3.41 11.84 15.07
C LEU A 131 4.39 11.75 16.25
N ASP A 132 5.55 12.38 16.14
CA ASP A 132 6.67 12.26 17.08
C ASP A 132 6.45 12.82 18.48
N ILE A 133 5.38 13.61 18.69
CA ILE A 133 5.09 14.28 19.95
C ILE A 133 4.04 13.57 20.82
N ILE A 134 3.50 12.43 20.38
CA ILE A 134 2.47 11.72 21.15
C ILE A 134 3.03 10.53 21.94
N SER A 135 2.27 10.11 22.94
CA SER A 135 2.51 8.90 23.72
C SER A 135 1.18 8.18 24.00
N GLY A 136 1.27 6.90 24.45
CA GLY A 136 0.08 6.14 24.87
C GLY A 136 -0.73 5.52 23.74
N SER A 137 -0.20 5.47 22.51
CA SER A 137 -0.73 4.67 21.42
C SER A 137 0.01 3.34 21.32
N TYR A 138 -0.67 2.29 20.88
CA TYR A 138 -0.13 0.95 20.69
C TYR A 138 -0.59 0.39 19.35
N VAL A 139 0.33 -0.26 18.62
CA VAL A 139 0.06 -1.01 17.40
C VAL A 139 0.64 -2.41 17.58
N ASN A 140 -0.17 -3.46 17.37
CA ASN A 140 0.23 -4.87 17.53
C ASN A 140 0.90 -5.15 18.90
N GLY A 141 0.41 -4.51 19.97
CA GLY A 141 0.94 -4.70 21.33
C GLY A 141 2.21 -3.92 21.65
N SER A 142 2.79 -3.21 20.70
CA SER A 142 3.98 -2.37 20.87
C SER A 142 3.63 -0.88 20.93
N ALA A 143 4.32 -0.12 21.78
CA ALA A 143 4.15 1.34 21.83
C ALA A 143 4.47 1.95 20.45
N SER A 144 3.57 2.79 19.97
CA SER A 144 3.67 3.40 18.65
C SER A 144 3.32 4.89 18.70
N PRO A 145 3.94 5.73 17.90
CA PRO A 145 3.56 7.14 17.74
C PRO A 145 2.35 7.36 16.84
N THR A 146 1.54 6.32 16.59
CA THR A 146 0.40 6.36 15.67
C THR A 146 -0.78 7.11 16.26
N ILE A 147 -1.23 8.17 15.59
CA ILE A 147 -2.41 8.96 16.02
C ILE A 147 -3.69 8.54 15.31
N TYR A 148 -3.56 7.94 14.13
CA TYR A 148 -4.70 7.56 13.30
C TYR A 148 -4.30 6.46 12.33
N SER A 149 -5.28 5.64 11.94
CA SER A 149 -5.10 4.64 10.89
C SER A 149 -6.32 4.66 9.97
N PHE A 150 -6.08 4.42 8.69
CA PHE A 150 -7.10 4.28 7.66
C PHE A 150 -6.59 3.33 6.57
N TYR A 151 -7.44 2.97 5.63
CA TYR A 151 -7.07 2.12 4.49
C TYR A 151 -7.30 2.85 3.18
N PRO A 152 -6.54 2.54 2.13
CA PRO A 152 -6.79 3.09 0.80
C PRO A 152 -8.15 2.58 0.30
N ASN A 153 -9.11 3.47 0.16
CA ASN A 153 -10.49 3.14 -0.24
C ASN A 153 -10.84 3.63 -1.65
N VAL A 154 -9.82 3.97 -2.43
CA VAL A 154 -9.94 4.42 -3.82
C VAL A 154 -8.91 3.72 -4.70
N SER A 155 -9.19 3.60 -5.99
CA SER A 155 -8.25 3.05 -6.97
C SER A 155 -6.97 3.89 -7.09
N PRO A 156 -5.88 3.32 -7.59
CA PRO A 156 -4.64 4.05 -7.88
C PRO A 156 -4.88 5.31 -8.72
N GLY A 157 -4.18 6.39 -8.37
CA GLY A 157 -4.28 7.68 -9.03
C GLY A 157 -5.43 8.58 -8.54
N TYR A 158 -6.33 8.07 -7.69
CA TYR A 158 -7.40 8.87 -7.10
C TYR A 158 -7.00 9.43 -5.74
N LYS A 159 -7.69 10.52 -5.34
CA LYS A 159 -7.43 11.19 -4.08
C LYS A 159 -8.15 10.50 -2.92
N ILE A 160 -7.40 10.10 -1.91
CA ILE A 160 -7.91 9.67 -0.60
C ILE A 160 -8.18 10.92 0.23
N VAL A 161 -9.39 11.04 0.75
CA VAL A 161 -9.80 12.15 1.63
C VAL A 161 -10.39 11.57 2.90
N GLU A 162 -9.56 11.49 3.95
CA GLU A 162 -9.99 11.03 5.26
C GLU A 162 -10.45 12.20 6.13
N ARG A 163 -11.71 12.16 6.52
CA ARG A 163 -12.31 13.16 7.42
C ARG A 163 -12.25 12.67 8.86
N PRO A 164 -12.10 13.59 9.83
CA PRO A 164 -12.10 13.20 11.23
C PRO A 164 -13.45 12.56 11.58
N SER A 165 -13.38 11.49 12.38
CA SER A 165 -14.56 10.92 13.03
C SER A 165 -15.28 11.99 13.87
N PRO A 166 -16.62 11.94 13.98
CA PRO A 166 -17.35 12.76 14.96
C PRO A 166 -16.84 12.59 16.40
N SER A 167 -16.30 11.43 16.71
CA SER A 167 -15.67 11.12 18.01
C SER A 167 -14.16 11.18 17.88
N LEU A 168 -13.57 12.35 18.20
CA LEU A 168 -12.12 12.54 18.19
C LEU A 168 -11.49 11.81 19.38
N VAL A 169 -10.46 11.01 19.10
CA VAL A 169 -9.58 10.44 20.11
C VAL A 169 -8.39 11.37 20.30
N PHE A 170 -8.08 11.71 21.57
CA PHE A 170 -6.94 12.56 21.90
C PHE A 170 -5.89 11.75 22.65
N TYR A 171 -4.65 11.85 22.21
CA TYR A 171 -3.49 11.24 22.83
C TYR A 171 -2.71 12.27 23.65
N PRO A 172 -2.08 11.86 24.76
CA PRO A 172 -1.19 12.75 25.51
C PRO A 172 -0.02 13.22 24.67
N VAL A 173 0.31 14.50 24.78
CA VAL A 173 1.51 15.07 24.19
C VAL A 173 2.68 14.83 25.15
N SER A 174 3.78 14.30 24.63
CA SER A 174 4.98 13.93 25.40
C SER A 174 5.89 15.13 25.75
N ARG A 175 5.58 16.33 25.25
CA ARG A 175 6.39 17.54 25.38
C ARG A 175 5.56 18.70 25.92
N ASN A 176 6.16 19.56 26.76
CA ASN A 176 5.51 20.77 27.26
C ASN A 176 5.56 21.93 26.27
N GLU A 177 6.57 21.95 25.39
CA GLU A 177 6.74 22.93 24.32
C GLU A 177 6.86 22.22 22.97
N ILE A 178 6.19 22.75 21.96
CA ILE A 178 6.17 22.18 20.61
C ILE A 178 6.78 23.22 19.67
N ASN A 179 8.07 23.08 19.37
CA ASN A 179 8.79 23.91 18.40
C ASN A 179 8.77 23.32 16.99
N SER A 180 8.62 21.99 16.90
CA SER A 180 8.53 21.26 15.64
C SER A 180 7.70 19.99 15.83
N MET A 181 7.09 19.53 14.75
CA MET A 181 6.37 18.25 14.70
C MET A 181 6.79 17.51 13.44
N ARG A 182 7.05 16.20 13.58
CA ARG A 182 7.27 15.31 12.47
C ARG A 182 6.08 14.39 12.30
N VAL A 183 5.51 14.39 11.08
CA VAL A 183 4.46 13.47 10.66
C VAL A 183 5.03 12.55 9.58
N TRP A 184 4.75 11.24 9.66
CA TRP A 184 5.11 10.30 8.61
C TRP A 184 4.08 9.19 8.51
N LEU A 185 4.04 8.52 7.37
CA LEU A 185 3.12 7.43 7.10
C LEU A 185 3.88 6.11 7.04
N THR A 186 3.28 5.07 7.65
CA THR A 186 3.76 3.69 7.53
C THR A 186 2.61 2.76 7.17
N ASP A 187 2.93 1.59 6.67
CA ASP A 187 1.97 0.52 6.43
C ASP A 187 1.65 -0.28 7.71
N GLN A 188 0.88 -1.34 7.58
CA GLN A 188 0.52 -2.26 8.66
C GLN A 188 1.70 -2.97 9.32
N ASN A 189 2.84 -3.07 8.65
CA ASN A 189 4.09 -3.67 9.13
C ASN A 189 5.03 -2.64 9.77
N ASN A 190 4.64 -1.35 9.75
CA ASN A 190 5.43 -0.21 10.17
C ASN A 190 6.56 0.17 9.19
N ASP A 191 6.48 -0.30 7.95
CA ASP A 191 7.36 0.10 6.86
C ASP A 191 6.94 1.45 6.28
N SER A 192 7.90 2.29 5.91
CA SER A 192 7.63 3.62 5.34
C SER A 192 6.92 3.50 4.00
N ILE A 193 5.84 4.28 3.83
CA ILE A 193 5.09 4.32 2.57
C ILE A 193 5.79 5.26 1.59
N ASP A 194 6.07 4.76 0.38
CA ASP A 194 6.52 5.58 -0.74
C ASP A 194 5.32 6.25 -1.41
N LEU A 195 5.25 7.56 -1.33
CA LEU A 195 4.23 8.38 -1.98
C LEU A 195 4.68 8.92 -3.34
N ARG A 196 5.83 8.47 -3.86
CA ARG A 196 6.38 8.88 -5.16
C ARG A 196 6.53 10.39 -5.33
N GLY A 197 6.86 11.09 -4.22
CA GLY A 197 7.02 12.54 -4.18
C GLY A 197 5.71 13.34 -4.09
N GLU A 198 4.56 12.68 -3.99
CA GLU A 198 3.27 13.35 -3.81
C GLU A 198 3.16 14.03 -2.44
N GLN A 199 2.48 15.16 -2.42
CA GLN A 199 2.26 15.93 -1.21
C GLN A 199 1.09 15.38 -0.40
N ILE A 200 1.25 15.41 0.93
CA ILE A 200 0.19 15.10 1.87
C ILE A 200 -0.26 16.36 2.61
N THR A 201 -1.54 16.43 2.92
CA THR A 201 -2.09 17.45 3.81
C THR A 201 -2.63 16.78 5.07
N VAL A 202 -2.07 17.15 6.24
CA VAL A 202 -2.51 16.64 7.54
C VAL A 202 -2.97 17.80 8.40
N ARG A 203 -4.21 17.71 8.94
CA ARG A 203 -4.73 18.66 9.92
C ARG A 203 -4.79 18.00 11.29
N ILE A 204 -4.08 18.57 12.25
CA ILE A 204 -3.97 18.09 13.61
C ILE A 204 -4.70 19.09 14.54
N CYS A 205 -5.47 18.58 15.49
CA CYS A 205 -6.09 19.38 16.53
C CYS A 205 -5.36 19.13 17.86
N ILE A 206 -4.83 20.17 18.47
CA ILE A 206 -4.21 20.13 19.80
C ILE A 206 -5.11 20.89 20.75
N ARG A 207 -5.38 20.34 21.93
CA ARG A 207 -6.15 21.01 22.97
C ARG A 207 -5.45 20.88 24.33
N GLU A 208 -5.55 21.93 25.12
CA GLU A 208 -5.18 21.89 26.51
C GLU A 208 -6.29 21.18 27.34
N VAL A 209 -5.89 20.26 28.19
CA VAL A 209 -6.80 19.68 29.18
C VAL A 209 -6.69 20.50 30.46
N LYS A 210 -7.64 21.39 30.70
CA LYS A 210 -7.72 22.13 31.96
C LYS A 210 -7.98 21.16 33.11
N ASN A 211 -7.06 21.13 34.05
CA ASN A 211 -7.20 20.30 35.24
C ASN A 211 -8.05 21.03 36.27
N VAL A 212 -9.37 20.97 36.13
CA VAL A 212 -10.36 21.66 36.99
C VAL A 212 -10.09 21.40 38.48
N LYS A 213 -9.62 20.21 38.88
CA LYS A 213 -9.23 19.90 40.25
C LYS A 213 -8.05 20.77 40.75
N ARG A 214 -7.06 21.05 39.90
CA ARG A 214 -5.91 21.91 40.27
C ARG A 214 -6.33 23.36 40.44
N ASP A 215 -7.24 23.83 39.60
CA ASP A 215 -7.70 25.21 39.66
C ASP A 215 -8.60 25.43 40.89
N ILE A 216 -9.45 24.46 41.23
CA ILE A 216 -10.25 24.49 42.48
C ILE A 216 -9.35 24.44 43.69
N VAL A 217 -8.35 23.56 43.74
CA VAL A 217 -7.39 23.50 44.89
C VAL A 217 -6.56 24.79 45.04
N ARG A 218 -6.19 25.42 43.92
CA ARG A 218 -5.53 26.74 43.95
C ARG A 218 -6.47 27.81 44.48
N ALA A 219 -7.69 27.90 43.99
CA ALA A 219 -8.70 28.85 44.42
C ALA A 219 -8.99 28.72 45.94
N ILE A 220 -9.15 27.48 46.45
CA ILE A 220 -9.37 27.19 47.85
C ILE A 220 -8.14 27.61 48.72
N LYS A 221 -6.92 27.42 48.22
CA LYS A 221 -5.70 27.87 48.95
C LYS A 221 -5.61 29.39 49.03
N THR A 222 -5.96 30.10 47.94
CA THR A 222 -5.97 31.56 47.94
C THR A 222 -6.98 32.12 48.93
N LEU A 223 -8.23 31.59 48.89
CA LEU A 223 -9.28 31.99 49.83
C LEU A 223 -8.92 31.74 51.30
N LYS A 224 -8.20 30.68 51.61
CA LYS A 224 -7.72 30.40 52.99
C LYS A 224 -6.58 31.29 53.44
N GLN A 225 -5.82 31.88 52.52
CA GLN A 225 -4.78 32.86 52.85
C GLN A 225 -5.36 34.25 53.13
N ASP A 226 -6.47 34.60 52.51
CA ASP A 226 -7.15 35.88 52.67
C ASP A 226 -8.02 35.94 53.97
N GLU A 227 -8.36 34.75 54.58
CA GLU A 227 -9.08 34.68 55.86
C GLU A 227 -8.15 34.76 57.12
N VAL A 228 -6.84 34.82 56.93
CA VAL A 228 -5.88 34.82 58.05
C VAL A 228 -5.22 36.25 58.24
N LEU A 229 -5.74 37.28 57.60
CA LEU A 229 -5.42 38.68 57.80
C LEU A 229 -6.59 39.42 58.44
#